data_eed48e864c5ba0cc3371377d9fa55d39
#
_entry.id   eed48e864c5ba0cc3371377d9fa55d39
#
_cell.length_a   1.000
_cell.length_b   1.000
_cell.length_c   1.000
_cell.angle_alpha   90.00
_cell.angle_beta   90.00
_cell.angle_gamma   90.00
#
_symmetry.space_group_name_H-M   'P 1'
#
loop_
_entity.id
_entity.type
_entity.pdbx_description
1 polymer ?
#
loop_
_entity_poly.entity_id
_entity_poly.type
_entity_poly.pdbx_seq_one_letter_code
_entity_poly.pdbx_strand_id
1 'polypeptide(L)'
;MFAYSPDTPYPVKLDQYDIIDIQRLYGKKITTEPPQTPAPPPPPPPSPDLCTLDRVNAILILENRMYISYKRYVWSINLDGRTYNGPLALSNHMSFLHDNYTRIAAAYQSPSGDLMVFVDNSVYMVQYLEFTLRPNWPKTLQELGFPAKTIINGAVNTYRGRSFVLFNGNLVGEIDECTKRVVRFTSLETTFPGIPTGVTSIFRYVDGNLYFTTRTQFYRFNEFTKTVTAHSGRE
;
A
#
# COMPACT_ATOMS: atom_id res chain seq x y z
N MET A 1 33.11 -55.73 -24.14
CA MET A 1 33.03 -57.00 -23.47
C MET A 1 32.21 -56.78 -22.20
N PHE A 2 30.92 -57.14 -22.24
CA PHE A 2 30.05 -56.98 -21.07
C PHE A 2 30.20 -58.24 -20.26
N ALA A 3 30.76 -58.11 -19.07
CA ALA A 3 30.77 -59.23 -18.11
C ALA A 3 29.34 -59.40 -17.56
N TYR A 4 28.64 -60.37 -18.04
CA TYR A 4 27.37 -60.81 -17.45
C TYR A 4 27.69 -61.69 -16.29
N SER A 5 27.37 -61.24 -15.06
CA SER A 5 27.39 -62.10 -13.87
C SER A 5 25.94 -62.48 -13.54
N PRO A 6 25.55 -63.72 -13.84
CA PRO A 6 24.28 -64.24 -13.36
C PRO A 6 24.47 -64.63 -11.88
N ASP A 7 23.49 -64.35 -11.07
CA ASP A 7 23.33 -64.84 -9.70
C ASP A 7 24.01 -64.11 -8.53
N THR A 8 24.10 -62.78 -8.56
CA THR A 8 24.33 -62.01 -7.34
C THR A 8 23.09 -61.23 -6.92
N PRO A 9 22.56 -61.43 -5.70
CA PRO A 9 21.42 -60.65 -5.23
C PRO A 9 21.84 -59.20 -5.05
N TYR A 10 21.05 -58.28 -5.55
CA TYR A 10 21.23 -56.85 -5.31
C TYR A 10 21.09 -56.51 -3.82
N PRO A 11 21.90 -55.59 -3.26
CA PRO A 11 22.93 -54.75 -3.90
C PRO A 11 24.31 -55.46 -3.99
N VAL A 12 24.98 -55.29 -5.12
CA VAL A 12 26.36 -55.69 -5.31
C VAL A 12 27.25 -54.92 -4.39
N LYS A 13 27.98 -55.59 -3.49
CA LYS A 13 28.99 -54.92 -2.66
C LYS A 13 30.32 -54.92 -3.41
N LEU A 14 30.85 -53.72 -3.66
CA LEU A 14 32.19 -53.57 -4.21
C LEU A 14 33.23 -54.12 -3.26
N ASP A 15 34.19 -54.85 -3.76
CA ASP A 15 35.31 -55.28 -2.97
C ASP A 15 36.36 -54.14 -2.81
N GLN A 16 37.39 -54.39 -2.01
CA GLN A 16 38.36 -53.32 -1.73
C GLN A 16 39.22 -52.99 -2.95
N TYR A 17 39.40 -53.91 -3.87
CA TYR A 17 40.14 -53.68 -5.12
C TYR A 17 39.30 -52.86 -6.10
N ASP A 18 38.02 -53.15 -6.22
CA ASP A 18 37.10 -52.36 -7.02
C ASP A 18 37.05 -50.89 -6.56
N ILE A 19 37.03 -50.68 -5.23
CA ILE A 19 37.05 -49.33 -4.64
C ILE A 19 38.38 -48.61 -4.96
N ILE A 20 39.51 -49.30 -4.88
CA ILE A 20 40.83 -48.72 -5.17
C ILE A 20 40.92 -48.33 -6.67
N ASP A 21 40.46 -49.20 -7.55
CA ASP A 21 40.50 -48.95 -8.99
C ASP A 21 39.56 -47.79 -9.42
N ILE A 22 38.40 -47.74 -8.83
CA ILE A 22 37.48 -46.61 -9.04
C ILE A 22 38.10 -45.32 -8.53
N GLN A 23 38.70 -45.32 -7.33
CA GLN A 23 39.36 -44.14 -6.77
C GLN A 23 40.59 -43.73 -7.57
N ARG A 24 41.28 -44.64 -8.23
CA ARG A 24 42.44 -44.39 -9.08
C ARG A 24 42.01 -43.72 -10.40
N LEU A 25 40.87 -44.11 -10.94
CA LEU A 25 40.35 -43.59 -12.22
C LEU A 25 39.61 -42.24 -12.06
N TYR A 26 38.87 -42.08 -10.96
CA TYR A 26 37.96 -40.95 -10.74
C TYR A 26 38.36 -40.05 -9.58
N GLY A 27 39.44 -40.33 -8.91
CA GLY A 27 39.86 -39.63 -7.67
C GLY A 27 39.12 -40.10 -6.43
N LYS A 28 39.70 -39.80 -5.25
CA LYS A 28 39.02 -40.11 -3.97
C LYS A 28 37.76 -39.23 -3.86
N LYS A 29 36.66 -39.87 -3.45
CA LYS A 29 35.43 -39.10 -3.13
C LYS A 29 35.78 -38.11 -2.01
N ILE A 30 35.81 -36.83 -2.34
CA ILE A 30 35.84 -35.77 -1.35
C ILE A 30 34.47 -35.82 -0.67
N THR A 31 34.45 -36.23 0.61
CA THR A 31 33.25 -36.13 1.44
C THR A 31 33.05 -34.66 1.73
N THR A 32 32.49 -33.91 0.76
CA THR A 32 31.87 -32.65 1.11
C THR A 32 30.70 -32.97 2.00
N GLU A 33 30.71 -32.45 3.21
CA GLU A 33 29.48 -32.42 4.04
C GLU A 33 28.30 -32.07 3.13
N PRO A 34 27.17 -32.78 3.25
CA PRO A 34 25.99 -32.42 2.46
C PRO A 34 25.76 -30.93 2.65
N PRO A 35 25.52 -30.15 1.57
CA PRO A 35 25.22 -28.75 1.70
C PRO A 35 24.13 -28.62 2.77
N GLN A 36 24.43 -27.90 3.84
CA GLN A 36 23.41 -27.59 4.83
C GLN A 36 22.29 -26.91 4.05
N THR A 37 21.17 -27.58 3.90
CA THR A 37 19.97 -26.97 3.31
C THR A 37 19.72 -25.71 4.13
N PRO A 38 19.74 -24.50 3.52
CA PRO A 38 19.45 -23.30 4.27
C PRO A 38 18.16 -23.52 5.02
N ALA A 39 18.16 -23.19 6.32
CA ALA A 39 16.92 -23.27 7.09
C ALA A 39 15.82 -22.57 6.30
N PRO A 40 14.61 -23.14 6.18
CA PRO A 40 13.53 -22.49 5.48
C PRO A 40 13.38 -21.07 6.04
N PRO A 41 13.23 -20.05 5.17
CA PRO A 41 13.09 -18.68 5.61
C PRO A 41 11.96 -18.65 6.65
N PRO A 42 12.08 -17.85 7.71
CA PRO A 42 11.02 -17.73 8.70
C PRO A 42 9.70 -17.39 7.98
N PRO A 43 8.57 -17.97 8.40
CA PRO A 43 7.29 -17.67 7.77
C PRO A 43 7.09 -16.16 7.77
N PRO A 44 6.59 -15.59 6.67
CA PRO A 44 6.32 -14.15 6.60
C PRO A 44 5.41 -13.76 7.77
N PRO A 45 5.62 -12.59 8.39
CA PRO A 45 4.78 -12.13 9.48
C PRO A 45 3.32 -12.18 9.04
N PRO A 46 2.39 -12.55 9.93
CA PRO A 46 0.98 -12.66 9.59
C PRO A 46 0.51 -11.31 9.03
N SER A 47 -0.13 -11.36 7.88
CA SER A 47 -0.71 -10.17 7.24
C SER A 47 -1.85 -9.63 8.11
N PRO A 48 -1.99 -8.30 8.25
CA PRO A 48 -3.03 -7.73 9.09
C PRO A 48 -4.43 -8.05 8.54
N ASP A 49 -5.37 -8.34 9.43
CA ASP A 49 -6.79 -8.50 9.08
C ASP A 49 -7.49 -7.14 9.18
N LEU A 50 -8.20 -6.73 8.11
CA LEU A 50 -8.90 -5.46 8.05
C LEU A 50 -9.91 -5.29 9.20
N CYS A 51 -10.59 -6.36 9.60
CA CYS A 51 -11.61 -6.33 10.66
C CYS A 51 -11.02 -6.10 12.06
N THR A 52 -9.71 -6.30 12.23
CA THR A 52 -9.02 -6.10 13.52
C THR A 52 -8.30 -4.78 13.61
N LEU A 53 -8.29 -3.97 12.54
CA LEU A 53 -7.62 -2.67 12.53
C LEU A 53 -8.40 -1.66 13.38
N ASP A 54 -7.69 -0.98 14.25
CA ASP A 54 -8.20 0.15 15.04
C ASP A 54 -8.25 1.48 14.27
N ARG A 55 -7.61 1.52 13.11
CA ARG A 55 -7.58 2.68 12.20
C ARG A 55 -7.14 2.28 10.79
N VAL A 56 -7.44 3.14 9.84
CA VAL A 56 -6.92 3.07 8.46
C VAL A 56 -6.11 4.33 8.14
N ASN A 57 -5.21 4.26 7.16
CA ASN A 57 -4.37 5.39 6.79
C ASN A 57 -5.01 6.24 5.68
N ALA A 58 -5.45 5.61 4.60
CA ALA A 58 -6.12 6.29 3.51
C ALA A 58 -7.25 5.43 2.96
N ILE A 59 -8.29 6.11 2.49
CA ILE A 59 -9.42 5.51 1.78
C ILE A 59 -9.57 6.22 0.45
N LEU A 60 -9.75 5.47 -0.62
CA LEU A 60 -9.96 5.98 -1.96
C LEU A 60 -11.06 5.17 -2.65
N ILE A 61 -11.96 5.85 -3.34
CA ILE A 61 -13.01 5.20 -4.13
C ILE A 61 -12.77 5.47 -5.60
N LEU A 62 -12.65 4.40 -6.37
CA LEU A 62 -12.44 4.41 -7.81
C LEU A 62 -13.31 3.31 -8.45
N GLU A 63 -14.03 3.63 -9.51
CA GLU A 63 -14.78 2.67 -10.33
C GLU A 63 -15.61 1.66 -9.51
N ASN A 64 -16.42 2.16 -8.60
CA ASN A 64 -17.28 1.33 -7.72
C ASN A 64 -16.50 0.42 -6.77
N ARG A 65 -15.24 0.72 -6.49
CA ARG A 65 -14.37 0.02 -5.55
C ARG A 65 -13.85 0.96 -4.48
N MET A 66 -13.87 0.50 -3.24
CA MET A 66 -13.22 1.17 -2.11
C MET A 66 -11.85 0.52 -1.88
N TYR A 67 -10.82 1.33 -1.91
CA TYR A 67 -9.45 0.94 -1.57
C TYR A 67 -9.13 1.48 -0.18
N ILE A 68 -8.70 0.62 0.72
CA ILE A 68 -8.34 0.95 2.09
C ILE A 68 -6.88 0.61 2.29
N SER A 69 -6.08 1.57 2.74
CA SER A 69 -4.67 1.34 3.03
C SER A 69 -4.39 1.36 4.54
N TYR A 70 -3.49 0.48 4.97
CA TYR A 70 -2.91 0.46 6.30
C TYR A 70 -1.44 0.05 6.22
N LYS A 71 -0.55 0.91 6.69
CA LYS A 71 0.89 0.72 6.53
C LYS A 71 1.25 0.46 5.06
N ARG A 72 1.80 -0.70 4.76
CA ARG A 72 2.24 -1.13 3.42
C ARG A 72 1.23 -2.05 2.71
N TYR A 73 0.03 -2.21 3.26
CA TYR A 73 -1.00 -3.08 2.73
C TYR A 73 -2.20 -2.29 2.20
N VAL A 74 -2.87 -2.86 1.21
CA VAL A 74 -4.11 -2.35 0.65
C VAL A 74 -5.14 -3.48 0.55
N TRP A 75 -6.39 -3.13 0.83
CA TRP A 75 -7.57 -3.94 0.56
C TRP A 75 -8.42 -3.24 -0.47
N SER A 76 -9.11 -4.01 -1.30
CA SER A 76 -10.13 -3.50 -2.20
C SER A 76 -11.46 -4.20 -1.95
N ILE A 77 -12.53 -3.42 -1.83
CA ILE A 77 -13.88 -3.89 -1.57
C ILE A 77 -14.78 -3.32 -2.66
N ASN A 78 -15.55 -4.16 -3.34
CA ASN A 78 -16.60 -3.66 -4.22
C ASN A 78 -17.68 -2.98 -3.39
N LEU A 79 -18.22 -1.85 -3.88
CA LEU A 79 -19.26 -1.10 -3.16
C LEU A 79 -20.61 -1.85 -3.09
N ASP A 80 -20.77 -2.90 -3.87
CA ASP A 80 -21.90 -3.85 -3.72
C ASP A 80 -21.74 -4.79 -2.51
N GLY A 81 -20.59 -4.72 -1.82
CA GLY A 81 -20.27 -5.51 -0.62
C GLY A 81 -20.04 -7.00 -0.85
N ARG A 82 -20.04 -7.48 -2.11
CA ARG A 82 -19.97 -8.92 -2.42
C ARG A 82 -18.57 -9.45 -2.61
N THR A 83 -17.62 -8.60 -2.97
CA THR A 83 -16.24 -9.03 -3.23
C THR A 83 -15.26 -8.20 -2.42
N TYR A 84 -14.31 -8.90 -1.82
CA TYR A 84 -13.25 -8.37 -0.97
C TYR A 84 -11.94 -9.01 -1.37
N ASN A 85 -10.90 -8.20 -1.57
CA ASN A 85 -9.54 -8.64 -1.89
C ASN A 85 -8.55 -7.97 -0.93
N GLY A 86 -7.57 -8.73 -0.51
CA GLY A 86 -6.48 -8.25 0.34
C GLY A 86 -6.30 -9.08 1.61
N PRO A 87 -5.26 -8.79 2.39
CA PRO A 87 -4.31 -7.69 2.18
C PRO A 87 -3.33 -7.95 1.05
N LEU A 88 -3.09 -6.96 0.22
CA LEU A 88 -2.09 -6.98 -0.84
C LEU A 88 -0.96 -6.01 -0.49
N ALA A 89 0.28 -6.39 -0.76
CA ALA A 89 1.40 -5.47 -0.60
C ALA A 89 1.31 -4.37 -1.68
N LEU A 90 1.38 -3.12 -1.25
CA LEU A 90 1.32 -1.96 -2.16
C LEU A 90 2.45 -1.97 -3.20
N SER A 91 3.63 -2.49 -2.84
CA SER A 91 4.77 -2.64 -3.76
C SER A 91 4.46 -3.51 -4.98
N ASN A 92 3.48 -4.42 -4.89
CA ASN A 92 3.06 -5.25 -6.02
C ASN A 92 2.33 -4.45 -7.11
N HIS A 93 1.71 -3.32 -6.74
CA HIS A 93 0.97 -2.45 -7.66
C HIS A 93 1.71 -1.16 -7.98
N MET A 94 2.56 -0.70 -7.07
CA MET A 94 3.30 0.56 -7.15
C MET A 94 4.79 0.29 -6.95
N SER A 95 5.43 -0.37 -7.94
CA SER A 95 6.85 -0.76 -7.89
C SER A 95 7.80 0.44 -7.83
N PHE A 96 7.33 1.64 -8.15
CA PHE A 96 8.09 2.89 -8.04
C PHE A 96 8.20 3.45 -6.62
N LEU A 97 7.47 2.88 -5.64
CA LEU A 97 7.60 3.29 -4.25
C LEU A 97 8.98 2.86 -3.72
N HIS A 98 9.64 3.76 -3.00
CA HIS A 98 10.92 3.43 -2.38
C HIS A 98 10.76 2.34 -1.29
N ASP A 99 11.75 1.49 -1.13
CA ASP A 99 11.65 0.30 -0.24
C ASP A 99 11.38 0.65 1.23
N ASN A 100 11.77 1.83 1.68
CA ASN A 100 11.67 2.27 3.06
C ASN A 100 10.41 3.09 3.37
N TYR A 101 9.43 3.18 2.44
CA TYR A 101 8.19 3.89 2.75
C TYR A 101 7.45 3.24 3.92
N THR A 102 6.78 4.06 4.73
CA THR A 102 6.09 3.55 5.93
C THR A 102 4.60 3.35 5.70
N ARG A 103 3.95 4.29 5.00
CA ARG A 103 2.51 4.24 4.76
C ARG A 103 2.10 5.19 3.63
N ILE A 104 0.96 4.90 3.02
CA ILE A 104 0.19 5.90 2.29
C ILE A 104 -0.59 6.72 3.33
N ALA A 105 -0.34 8.01 3.39
CA ALA A 105 -1.02 8.91 4.32
C ALA A 105 -2.37 9.39 3.76
N ALA A 106 -2.47 9.61 2.46
CA ALA A 106 -3.68 10.02 1.76
C ALA A 106 -3.57 9.72 0.27
N ALA A 107 -4.72 9.63 -0.40
CA ALA A 107 -4.79 9.56 -1.86
C ALA A 107 -6.10 10.18 -2.35
N TYR A 108 -6.07 10.81 -3.53
CA TYR A 108 -7.28 11.23 -4.23
C TYR A 108 -7.08 11.15 -5.74
N GLN A 109 -8.19 11.01 -6.48
CA GLN A 109 -8.16 11.14 -7.94
C GLN A 109 -8.33 12.61 -8.32
N SER A 110 -7.39 13.14 -9.07
CA SER A 110 -7.44 14.50 -9.57
C SER A 110 -8.46 14.63 -10.72
N PRO A 111 -8.93 15.84 -11.06
CA PRO A 111 -9.83 16.03 -12.21
C PRO A 111 -9.26 15.55 -13.54
N SER A 112 -7.94 15.44 -13.68
CA SER A 112 -7.28 14.86 -14.86
C SER A 112 -7.40 13.33 -14.96
N GLY A 113 -7.91 12.67 -13.93
CA GLY A 113 -7.98 11.22 -13.82
C GLY A 113 -6.77 10.57 -13.16
N ASP A 114 -5.67 11.28 -12.97
CA ASP A 114 -4.49 10.76 -12.28
C ASP A 114 -4.71 10.68 -10.78
N LEU A 115 -3.97 9.78 -10.13
CA LEU A 115 -3.99 9.66 -8.68
C LEU A 115 -2.88 10.49 -8.06
N MET A 116 -3.23 11.30 -7.08
CA MET A 116 -2.29 11.97 -6.18
C MET A 116 -2.15 11.12 -4.93
N VAL A 117 -0.97 10.56 -4.68
CA VAL A 117 -0.70 9.64 -3.58
C VAL A 117 0.36 10.24 -2.67
N PHE A 118 0.01 10.44 -1.41
CA PHE A 118 0.88 11.03 -0.39
C PHE A 118 1.51 9.90 0.44
N VAL A 119 2.83 9.78 0.36
CA VAL A 119 3.60 8.73 1.02
C VAL A 119 4.72 9.40 1.82
N ASP A 120 4.65 9.29 3.13
CA ASP A 120 5.60 9.94 4.03
C ASP A 120 5.78 11.44 3.71
N ASN A 121 6.97 11.89 3.26
CA ASN A 121 7.24 13.28 2.86
C ASN A 121 7.21 13.49 1.33
N SER A 122 6.75 12.50 0.57
CA SER A 122 6.74 12.52 -0.88
C SER A 122 5.32 12.42 -1.43
N VAL A 123 5.12 13.01 -2.60
CA VAL A 123 3.85 12.94 -3.33
C VAL A 123 4.13 12.34 -4.69
N TYR A 124 3.34 11.36 -5.05
CA TYR A 124 3.42 10.65 -6.31
C TYR A 124 2.20 11.00 -7.16
N MET A 125 2.41 11.33 -8.42
CA MET A 125 1.34 11.46 -9.40
C MET A 125 1.37 10.22 -10.28
N VAL A 126 0.32 9.42 -10.18
CA VAL A 126 0.23 8.08 -10.76
C VAL A 126 -0.85 8.08 -11.83
N GLN A 127 -0.51 7.64 -13.02
CA GLN A 127 -1.49 7.41 -14.08
C GLN A 127 -2.41 6.26 -13.67
N TYR A 128 -3.71 6.55 -13.60
CA TYR A 128 -4.71 5.54 -13.26
C TYR A 128 -4.85 4.52 -14.41
N LEU A 129 -5.28 3.30 -14.07
CA LEU A 129 -5.34 2.07 -14.87
C LEU A 129 -3.99 1.37 -15.05
N GLU A 130 -2.94 2.05 -15.45
CA GLU A 130 -1.62 1.45 -15.65
C GLU A 130 -0.76 1.45 -14.39
N PHE A 131 -1.14 2.23 -13.37
CA PHE A 131 -0.39 2.46 -12.13
C PHE A 131 1.08 2.82 -12.40
N THR A 132 1.32 3.65 -13.43
CA THR A 132 2.64 4.13 -13.78
C THR A 132 2.89 5.53 -13.25
N LEU A 133 4.12 5.81 -12.83
CA LEU A 133 4.50 7.12 -12.31
C LEU A 133 4.56 8.14 -13.46
N ARG A 134 3.96 9.32 -13.27
CA ARG A 134 4.07 10.43 -14.22
C ARG A 134 5.50 10.99 -14.27
N PRO A 135 5.96 11.46 -15.44
CA PRO A 135 7.28 12.12 -15.56
C PRO A 135 7.44 13.28 -14.56
N ASN A 136 8.65 13.43 -14.03
CA ASN A 136 9.02 14.45 -13.03
C ASN A 136 8.35 14.28 -11.65
N TRP A 137 7.85 13.09 -11.34
CA TRP A 137 7.38 12.67 -10.02
C TRP A 137 8.26 11.51 -9.49
N PRO A 138 8.41 11.32 -8.17
CA PRO A 138 7.73 12.02 -7.08
C PRO A 138 8.27 13.42 -6.81
N LYS A 139 7.48 14.23 -6.09
CA LYS A 139 7.88 15.53 -5.53
C LYS A 139 7.78 15.49 -4.02
N THR A 140 8.56 16.32 -3.36
CA THR A 140 8.45 16.51 -1.91
C THR A 140 7.23 17.38 -1.55
N LEU A 141 6.75 17.28 -0.31
CA LEU A 141 5.69 18.15 0.19
C LEU A 141 6.09 19.64 0.10
N GLN A 142 7.38 19.96 0.32
CA GLN A 142 7.89 21.32 0.23
C GLN A 142 7.85 21.87 -1.21
N GLU A 143 8.12 21.04 -2.22
CA GLU A 143 7.99 21.44 -3.62
C GLU A 143 6.55 21.76 -4.02
N LEU A 144 5.57 21.12 -3.36
CA LEU A 144 4.15 21.47 -3.52
C LEU A 144 3.76 22.72 -2.72
N GLY A 145 4.62 23.25 -1.86
CA GLY A 145 4.38 24.46 -1.08
C GLY A 145 3.95 24.20 0.37
N PHE A 146 4.00 22.96 0.86
CA PHE A 146 3.72 22.67 2.26
C PHE A 146 4.88 23.07 3.17
N PRO A 147 4.61 23.49 4.42
CA PRO A 147 5.66 23.76 5.41
C PRO A 147 6.53 22.53 5.70
N ALA A 148 7.73 22.76 6.18
CA ALA A 148 8.59 21.70 6.71
C ALA A 148 7.89 20.95 7.86
N LYS A 149 8.16 19.64 7.99
CA LYS A 149 7.57 18.76 9.03
C LYS A 149 6.03 18.65 8.95
N THR A 150 5.45 18.82 7.77
CA THR A 150 4.03 18.59 7.53
C THR A 150 3.69 17.12 7.70
N ILE A 151 2.63 16.83 8.47
CA ILE A 151 2.06 15.48 8.62
C ILE A 151 0.71 15.46 7.91
N ILE A 152 0.58 14.68 6.86
CA ILE A 152 -0.65 14.53 6.09
C ILE A 152 -1.62 13.63 6.86
N ASN A 153 -2.88 14.08 6.99
CA ASN A 153 -3.98 13.38 7.64
C ASN A 153 -5.02 12.90 6.63
N GLY A 154 -5.16 13.55 5.48
CA GLY A 154 -6.11 13.17 4.45
C GLY A 154 -6.02 14.09 3.24
N ALA A 155 -6.54 13.64 2.11
CA ALA A 155 -6.63 14.46 0.91
C ALA A 155 -7.87 14.05 0.10
N VAL A 156 -8.50 15.02 -0.56
CA VAL A 156 -9.71 14.78 -1.33
C VAL A 156 -9.84 15.79 -2.48
N ASN A 157 -10.32 15.30 -3.63
CA ASN A 157 -10.90 16.17 -4.65
C ASN A 157 -12.41 16.16 -4.47
N THR A 158 -12.99 17.34 -4.32
CA THR A 158 -14.42 17.54 -4.08
C THR A 158 -15.24 17.45 -5.36
N TYR A 159 -16.57 17.35 -5.22
CA TYR A 159 -17.48 17.38 -6.36
C TYR A 159 -17.46 18.72 -7.13
N ARG A 160 -16.96 19.77 -6.50
CA ARG A 160 -16.73 21.08 -7.15
C ARG A 160 -15.37 21.17 -7.87
N GLY A 161 -14.64 20.07 -7.96
CA GLY A 161 -13.34 19.99 -8.62
C GLY A 161 -12.19 20.65 -7.86
N ARG A 162 -12.39 21.01 -6.57
CA ARG A 162 -11.35 21.58 -5.73
C ARG A 162 -10.65 20.47 -4.94
N SER A 163 -9.35 20.55 -4.87
CA SER A 163 -8.55 19.59 -4.12
C SER A 163 -8.03 20.17 -2.81
N PHE A 164 -8.24 19.44 -1.74
CA PHE A 164 -7.85 19.80 -0.40
C PHE A 164 -7.00 18.72 0.24
N VAL A 165 -5.99 19.15 0.99
CA VAL A 165 -5.12 18.28 1.79
C VAL A 165 -5.19 18.73 3.23
N LEU A 166 -5.68 17.86 4.11
CA LEU A 166 -5.69 18.06 5.56
C LEU A 166 -4.33 17.65 6.12
N PHE A 167 -3.74 18.52 6.93
CA PHE A 167 -2.44 18.27 7.53
C PHE A 167 -2.34 18.86 8.93
N ASN A 168 -1.41 18.34 9.73
CA ASN A 168 -1.16 18.73 11.12
C ASN A 168 -2.43 18.78 11.98
N GLY A 169 -3.40 17.92 11.66
CA GLY A 169 -4.63 17.68 12.40
C GLY A 169 -5.77 18.67 12.16
N ASN A 170 -5.50 19.93 11.84
CA ASN A 170 -6.53 20.98 11.73
C ASN A 170 -6.28 22.02 10.62
N LEU A 171 -5.23 21.87 9.84
CA LEU A 171 -4.90 22.76 8.72
C LEU A 171 -5.29 22.13 7.39
N VAL A 172 -5.70 22.95 6.46
CA VAL A 172 -6.10 22.54 5.12
C VAL A 172 -5.35 23.37 4.08
N GLY A 173 -4.66 22.69 3.17
CA GLY A 173 -4.06 23.27 1.98
C GLY A 173 -4.96 23.04 0.78
N GLU A 174 -5.29 24.09 0.03
CA GLU A 174 -5.96 23.99 -1.24
C GLU A 174 -4.92 23.84 -2.34
N ILE A 175 -5.05 22.79 -3.16
CA ILE A 175 -4.16 22.49 -4.28
C ILE A 175 -4.75 23.08 -5.56
N ASP A 176 -3.96 23.85 -6.30
CA ASP A 176 -4.24 24.18 -7.68
C ASP A 176 -3.98 22.97 -8.59
N GLU A 177 -4.99 22.55 -9.30
CA GLU A 177 -4.92 21.32 -10.10
C GLU A 177 -4.10 21.46 -11.40
N CYS A 178 -3.79 22.69 -11.83
CA CYS A 178 -2.92 22.94 -12.99
C CYS A 178 -1.43 22.87 -12.59
N THR A 179 -1.08 23.60 -11.53
CA THR A 179 0.31 23.68 -11.06
C THR A 179 0.70 22.58 -10.07
N LYS A 180 -0.29 21.91 -9.50
CA LYS A 180 -0.15 20.92 -8.40
C LYS A 180 0.55 21.50 -7.17
N ARG A 181 0.33 22.81 -6.91
CA ARG A 181 0.89 23.51 -5.76
C ARG A 181 -0.20 24.02 -4.83
N VAL A 182 0.16 24.19 -3.57
CA VAL A 182 -0.73 24.83 -2.59
C VAL A 182 -0.86 26.30 -2.93
N VAL A 183 -2.10 26.76 -3.08
CA VAL A 183 -2.42 28.16 -3.35
C VAL A 183 -2.91 28.90 -2.12
N ARG A 184 -3.44 28.16 -1.14
CA ARG A 184 -3.98 28.76 0.08
C ARG A 184 -3.96 27.76 1.23
N PHE A 185 -3.71 28.28 2.44
CA PHE A 185 -3.90 27.57 3.70
C PHE A 185 -5.11 28.13 4.46
N THR A 186 -5.90 27.23 5.03
CA THR A 186 -7.08 27.56 5.83
C THR A 186 -7.16 26.61 7.04
N SER A 187 -8.10 26.84 7.95
CA SER A 187 -8.39 25.88 9.00
C SER A 187 -9.39 24.83 8.53
N LEU A 188 -9.41 23.68 9.21
CA LEU A 188 -10.42 22.63 9.00
C LEU A 188 -11.83 23.19 9.18
N GLU A 189 -12.06 23.94 10.26
CA GLU A 189 -13.35 24.57 10.57
C GLU A 189 -13.82 25.56 9.49
N THR A 190 -12.90 26.34 8.91
CA THR A 190 -13.25 27.28 7.83
C THR A 190 -13.64 26.54 6.54
N THR A 191 -12.95 25.45 6.22
CA THR A 191 -13.16 24.72 4.95
C THR A 191 -14.31 23.75 5.05
N PHE A 192 -14.39 23.03 6.17
CA PHE A 192 -15.34 21.96 6.48
C PHE A 192 -15.99 22.19 7.84
N PRO A 193 -16.86 23.20 7.98
CA PRO A 193 -17.45 23.55 9.27
C PRO A 193 -18.19 22.37 9.90
N GLY A 194 -17.99 22.20 11.21
CA GLY A 194 -18.59 21.14 12.00
C GLY A 194 -17.84 19.80 11.96
N ILE A 195 -16.77 19.66 11.18
CA ILE A 195 -15.90 18.49 11.24
C ILE A 195 -14.92 18.65 12.42
N PRO A 196 -14.87 17.66 13.35
CA PRO A 196 -13.98 17.75 14.51
C PRO A 196 -12.52 17.58 14.11
N THR A 197 -11.63 17.97 15.01
CA THR A 197 -10.21 17.66 14.92
C THR A 197 -9.97 16.14 15.09
N GLY A 198 -8.79 15.65 14.69
CA GLY A 198 -8.45 14.22 14.83
C GLY A 198 -8.89 13.35 13.66
N VAL A 199 -9.21 13.97 12.53
CA VAL A 199 -9.45 13.27 11.26
C VAL A 199 -8.21 12.47 10.86
N THR A 200 -8.41 11.22 10.50
CA THR A 200 -7.38 10.27 10.06
C THR A 200 -7.42 9.97 8.56
N SER A 201 -8.57 10.16 7.91
CA SER A 201 -8.72 10.04 6.47
C SER A 201 -9.92 10.86 5.96
N ILE A 202 -9.88 11.23 4.69
CA ILE A 202 -10.97 11.91 3.98
C ILE A 202 -11.12 11.24 2.63
N PHE A 203 -12.36 10.98 2.20
CA PHE A 203 -12.63 10.48 0.87
C PHE A 203 -13.98 10.97 0.33
N ARG A 204 -14.11 10.96 -0.98
CA ARG A 204 -15.36 11.25 -1.67
C ARG A 204 -16.11 9.94 -1.91
N TYR A 205 -17.37 9.87 -1.51
CA TYR A 205 -18.20 8.68 -1.70
C TYR A 205 -19.19 8.88 -2.86
N VAL A 206 -19.69 7.77 -3.40
CA VAL A 206 -20.58 7.77 -4.58
C VAL A 206 -21.95 8.43 -4.33
N ASP A 207 -22.33 8.66 -3.08
CA ASP A 207 -23.60 9.33 -2.69
C ASP A 207 -23.54 10.87 -2.79
N GLY A 208 -22.45 11.44 -3.29
CA GLY A 208 -22.28 12.88 -3.44
C GLY A 208 -21.80 13.61 -2.18
N ASN A 209 -21.38 12.89 -1.15
CA ASN A 209 -20.85 13.46 0.09
C ASN A 209 -19.36 13.17 0.27
N LEU A 210 -18.74 14.00 1.11
CA LEU A 210 -17.40 13.74 1.61
C LEU A 210 -17.50 13.02 2.96
N TYR A 211 -16.62 12.06 3.18
CA TYR A 211 -16.56 11.31 4.43
C TYR A 211 -15.23 11.56 5.12
N PHE A 212 -15.30 11.90 6.39
CA PHE A 212 -14.17 12.12 7.28
C PHE A 212 -14.15 11.04 8.33
N THR A 213 -13.05 10.35 8.50
CA THR A 213 -12.92 9.31 9.52
C THR A 213 -12.05 9.81 10.66
N THR A 214 -12.42 9.45 11.88
CA THR A 214 -11.61 9.53 13.08
C THR A 214 -11.31 8.10 13.56
N ARG A 215 -10.78 7.92 14.76
CA ARG A 215 -10.55 6.57 15.31
C ARG A 215 -11.83 5.80 15.64
N THR A 216 -12.91 6.51 15.98
CA THR A 216 -14.12 5.91 16.53
C THR A 216 -15.39 6.24 15.77
N GLN A 217 -15.33 7.22 14.88
CA GLN A 217 -16.51 7.76 14.20
C GLN A 217 -16.17 8.15 12.77
N PHE A 218 -17.19 8.21 11.94
CA PHE A 218 -17.11 8.88 10.66
C PHE A 218 -18.17 9.98 10.56
N TYR A 219 -17.86 11.00 9.77
CA TYR A 219 -18.69 12.19 9.57
C TYR A 219 -18.96 12.33 8.09
N ARG A 220 -20.24 12.36 7.73
CA ARG A 220 -20.69 12.68 6.39
C ARG A 220 -20.85 14.19 6.27
N PHE A 221 -20.18 14.79 5.33
CA PHE A 221 -20.21 16.21 5.05
C PHE A 221 -20.79 16.46 3.65
N ASN A 222 -21.86 17.24 3.58
CA ASN A 222 -22.40 17.72 2.33
C ASN A 222 -21.73 19.04 1.96
N GLU A 223 -20.95 19.08 0.88
CA GLU A 223 -20.19 20.26 0.49
C GLU A 223 -21.07 21.41 -0.05
N PHE A 224 -22.30 21.12 -0.48
CA PHE A 224 -23.22 22.11 -1.01
C PHE A 224 -24.00 22.83 0.09
N THR A 225 -24.50 22.09 1.05
CA THR A 225 -25.28 22.63 2.18
C THR A 225 -24.41 22.98 3.38
N LYS A 226 -23.14 22.53 3.41
CA LYS A 226 -22.25 22.68 4.54
C LYS A 226 -22.75 22.02 5.83
N THR A 227 -23.54 20.95 5.70
CA THR A 227 -24.09 20.23 6.83
C THR A 227 -23.28 18.95 7.11
N VAL A 228 -23.17 18.62 8.38
CA VAL A 228 -22.49 17.45 8.90
C VAL A 228 -23.48 16.51 9.55
N THR A 229 -23.34 15.22 9.30
CA THR A 229 -24.01 14.14 10.05
C THR A 229 -22.93 13.22 10.62
N ALA A 230 -22.92 13.06 11.94
CA ALA A 230 -22.00 12.13 12.62
C ALA A 230 -22.66 10.74 12.69
N HIS A 231 -21.85 9.70 12.48
CA HIS A 231 -22.27 8.31 12.65
C HIS A 231 -21.23 7.61 13.54
N SER A 232 -21.70 6.91 14.57
CA SER A 232 -20.84 6.07 15.40
C SER A 232 -20.56 4.75 14.66
N GLY A 233 -19.33 4.34 14.60
CA GLY A 233 -18.92 3.08 13.93
C GLY A 233 -19.15 1.81 14.77
N ARG A 234 -20.11 1.84 15.71
CA ARG A 234 -20.50 0.66 16.50
C ARG A 234 -22.00 0.48 16.43
N GLU A 235 -22.43 -0.34 15.55
CA GLU A 235 -23.58 -1.25 15.68
C GLU A 235 -23.12 -2.66 15.32
#